data_189bedb1bd04459df1648decd288fee0
#
_entry.id   189bedb1bd04459df1648decd288fee0
#
_cell.length_a   1.000
_cell.length_b   1.000
_cell.length_c   1.000
_cell.angle_alpha   90.00
_cell.angle_beta   90.00
_cell.angle_gamma   90.00
#
_symmetry.space_group_name_H-M   'P 1'
#
loop_
_entity.id
_entity.type
_entity.pdbx_description
1 polymer ?
#
loop_
_entity_poly.entity_id
_entity_poly.type
_entity_poly.pdbx_seq_one_letter_code
_entity_poly.pdbx_strand_id
1 'polypeptide(L)'
;LDDFFSQIDALLALRPKAEPLKVWWRDDDATEPTAALDRLLEISANHRAPLALAVVPQPVQARLLHVLSARQATVLQHGFAHTNHAAAGGRAVECGGSRPAQTVMDELRLGSTLLQSLFGSLYLPVMVPPWNRIEAEIAGQLSKAGYIGLSCFGPEPEKGLPGLGIHNAHIDILRWKGGAHFAGMERMQRDFAEELALRQQHLDKSLCILSHHLAHDHESWEFLDRLVQFFASHPAVAFQSAQQIFRQGAPQ
;
A
#
# COMPACT_ATOMS: atom_id res chain seq x y z
N LEU A 1 -21.44 -5.58 -10.53
CA LEU A 1 -20.53 -4.43 -10.39
C LEU A 1 -21.28 -3.09 -10.32
N ASP A 2 -22.31 -2.87 -11.13
CA ASP A 2 -23.02 -1.57 -11.18
C ASP A 2 -23.74 -1.27 -9.85
N ASP A 3 -24.36 -2.26 -9.21
CA ASP A 3 -24.96 -2.12 -7.87
C ASP A 3 -23.93 -1.75 -6.81
N PHE A 4 -22.71 -2.32 -6.88
CA PHE A 4 -21.61 -1.99 -5.98
C PHE A 4 -21.22 -0.51 -6.12
N PHE A 5 -20.95 -0.05 -7.33
CA PHE A 5 -20.56 1.35 -7.56
C PHE A 5 -21.67 2.34 -7.20
N SER A 6 -22.94 1.97 -7.44
CA SER A 6 -24.08 2.79 -7.01
C SER A 6 -24.16 2.94 -5.49
N GLN A 7 -23.86 1.87 -4.71
CA GLN A 7 -23.80 1.95 -3.27
C GLN A 7 -22.64 2.83 -2.78
N ILE A 8 -21.47 2.69 -3.39
CA ILE A 8 -20.31 3.53 -3.07
C ILE A 8 -20.58 5.00 -3.37
N ASP A 9 -21.18 5.30 -4.54
CA ASP A 9 -21.58 6.66 -4.93
C ASP A 9 -22.52 7.28 -3.88
N ALA A 10 -23.54 6.54 -3.45
CA ALA A 10 -24.48 7.00 -2.43
C ALA A 10 -23.78 7.31 -1.08
N LEU A 11 -22.80 6.50 -0.68
CA LEU A 11 -22.03 6.75 0.54
C LEU A 11 -21.12 7.98 0.37
N LEU A 12 -20.48 8.15 -0.77
CA LEU A 12 -19.63 9.29 -1.07
C LEU A 12 -20.41 10.61 -1.16
N ALA A 13 -21.66 10.55 -1.66
CA ALA A 13 -22.56 11.71 -1.73
C ALA A 13 -22.88 12.32 -0.35
N LEU A 14 -22.70 11.56 0.73
CA LEU A 14 -22.89 12.05 2.12
C LEU A 14 -21.71 12.90 2.61
N ARG A 15 -20.57 12.92 1.88
CA ARG A 15 -19.40 13.71 2.31
C ARG A 15 -19.57 15.19 2.05
N PRO A 16 -19.06 16.07 2.95
CA PRO A 16 -18.96 17.49 2.67
C PRO A 16 -18.11 17.74 1.42
N LYS A 17 -18.58 18.59 0.52
CA LYS A 17 -17.84 18.94 -0.72
C LYS A 17 -16.44 19.49 -0.49
N ALA A 18 -16.23 20.17 0.66
CA ALA A 18 -14.94 20.74 1.04
C ALA A 18 -13.95 19.70 1.56
N GLU A 19 -14.40 18.48 1.87
CA GLU A 19 -13.62 17.42 2.50
C GLU A 19 -13.70 16.12 1.66
N PRO A 20 -13.16 16.10 0.43
CA PRO A 20 -13.17 14.91 -0.40
C PRO A 20 -12.45 13.75 0.27
N LEU A 21 -12.89 12.52 0.00
CA LEU A 21 -12.22 11.32 0.48
C LEU A 21 -10.83 11.23 -0.13
N LYS A 22 -9.79 11.24 0.71
CA LYS A 22 -8.42 10.98 0.27
C LYS A 22 -8.27 9.48 0.01
N VAL A 23 -8.01 9.09 -1.23
CA VAL A 23 -7.77 7.69 -1.64
C VAL A 23 -6.34 7.59 -2.16
N TRP A 24 -5.64 6.51 -1.82
CA TRP A 24 -4.37 6.16 -2.41
C TRP A 24 -4.29 4.66 -2.68
N TRP A 25 -3.36 4.25 -3.52
CA TRP A 25 -3.25 2.89 -3.99
C TRP A 25 -1.84 2.36 -3.80
N ARG A 26 -1.72 1.22 -3.11
CA ARG A 26 -0.49 0.48 -2.87
C ARG A 26 -0.57 -0.90 -3.52
N ASP A 27 0.48 -1.28 -4.22
CA ASP A 27 0.66 -2.63 -4.73
C ASP A 27 1.95 -3.23 -4.17
N ASP A 28 1.88 -4.45 -3.67
CA ASP A 28 2.98 -5.11 -2.96
C ASP A 28 3.72 -6.15 -3.85
N ASP A 29 4.91 -6.57 -3.42
CA ASP A 29 5.74 -7.65 -3.96
C ASP A 29 6.49 -7.35 -5.28
N ALA A 30 6.63 -6.10 -5.69
CA ALA A 30 7.36 -5.77 -6.90
C ALA A 30 8.88 -6.05 -6.76
N THR A 31 9.47 -6.73 -7.76
CA THR A 31 10.91 -7.02 -7.82
C THR A 31 11.51 -6.79 -9.20
N GLU A 32 10.75 -7.00 -10.26
CA GLU A 32 11.20 -6.96 -11.65
C GLU A 32 10.06 -6.55 -12.60
N PRO A 33 10.37 -6.11 -13.84
CA PRO A 33 9.37 -5.93 -14.88
C PRO A 33 8.71 -7.25 -15.26
N THR A 34 7.38 -7.24 -15.26
CA THR A 34 6.53 -8.37 -15.68
C THR A 34 5.36 -7.85 -16.50
N ALA A 35 4.73 -8.71 -17.30
CA ALA A 35 3.50 -8.35 -18.02
C ALA A 35 2.37 -7.93 -17.07
N ALA A 36 2.32 -8.50 -15.86
CA ALA A 36 1.38 -8.11 -14.82
C ALA A 36 1.66 -6.68 -14.31
N LEU A 37 2.94 -6.33 -14.08
CA LEU A 37 3.33 -4.97 -13.72
C LEU A 37 3.03 -3.96 -14.83
N ASP A 38 3.30 -4.31 -16.09
CA ASP A 38 2.97 -3.44 -17.22
C ASP A 38 1.47 -3.12 -17.25
N ARG A 39 0.61 -4.13 -17.08
CA ARG A 39 -0.86 -3.97 -16.98
C ARG A 39 -1.26 -3.07 -15.80
N LEU A 40 -0.65 -3.26 -14.63
CA LEU A 40 -0.90 -2.43 -13.46
C LEU A 40 -0.57 -0.93 -13.73
N LEU A 41 0.58 -0.69 -14.33
CA LEU A 41 1.03 0.65 -14.72
C LEU A 41 0.17 1.28 -15.81
N GLU A 42 -0.37 0.48 -16.73
CA GLU A 42 -1.34 0.94 -17.73
C GLU A 42 -2.65 1.40 -17.08
N ILE A 43 -3.20 0.65 -16.12
CA ILE A 43 -4.38 1.07 -15.35
C ILE A 43 -4.10 2.41 -14.64
N SER A 44 -2.96 2.53 -13.94
CA SER A 44 -2.55 3.78 -13.30
C SER A 44 -2.49 4.96 -14.29
N ALA A 45 -1.86 4.76 -15.43
CA ALA A 45 -1.72 5.80 -16.46
C ALA A 45 -3.06 6.19 -17.11
N ASN A 46 -3.88 5.20 -17.50
CA ASN A 46 -5.15 5.41 -18.16
C ASN A 46 -6.13 6.22 -17.31
N HIS A 47 -6.14 5.96 -16.00
CA HIS A 47 -7.02 6.66 -15.07
C HIS A 47 -6.34 7.83 -14.33
N ARG A 48 -5.07 8.12 -14.60
CA ARG A 48 -4.27 9.14 -13.90
C ARG A 48 -4.28 8.96 -12.38
N ALA A 49 -4.31 7.71 -11.95
CA ALA A 49 -4.34 7.32 -10.54
C ALA A 49 -2.92 7.05 -10.05
N PRO A 50 -2.35 7.85 -9.14
CA PRO A 50 -1.02 7.62 -8.60
C PRO A 50 -0.88 6.24 -7.96
N LEU A 51 0.18 5.50 -8.32
CA LEU A 51 0.47 4.18 -7.80
C LEU A 51 1.71 4.21 -6.91
N ALA A 52 1.63 3.58 -5.75
CA ALA A 52 2.77 3.26 -4.90
C ALA A 52 3.09 1.77 -4.98
N LEU A 53 4.33 1.44 -5.33
CA LEU A 53 4.83 0.07 -5.40
C LEU A 53 5.72 -0.23 -4.20
N ALA A 54 5.33 -1.18 -3.38
CA ALA A 54 6.17 -1.74 -2.32
C ALA A 54 7.13 -2.76 -2.96
N VAL A 55 8.40 -2.35 -3.06
CA VAL A 55 9.46 -3.10 -3.74
C VAL A 55 10.29 -3.87 -2.72
N VAL A 56 10.53 -5.16 -2.98
CA VAL A 56 11.40 -6.01 -2.15
C VAL A 56 12.86 -5.74 -2.52
N PRO A 57 13.69 -5.20 -1.59
CA PRO A 57 15.03 -4.70 -1.94
C PRO A 57 16.00 -5.76 -2.44
N GLN A 58 16.13 -6.88 -1.73
CA GLN A 58 17.20 -7.86 -1.98
C GLN A 58 17.11 -8.51 -3.38
N PRO A 59 15.93 -8.93 -3.90
CA PRO A 59 15.80 -9.49 -5.24
C PRO A 59 15.55 -8.45 -6.35
N VAL A 60 15.53 -7.13 -6.02
CA VAL A 60 15.17 -6.11 -7.01
C VAL A 60 16.10 -6.07 -8.21
N GLN A 61 15.53 -5.99 -9.40
CA GLN A 61 16.29 -5.89 -10.65
C GLN A 61 16.39 -4.44 -11.12
N ALA A 62 17.61 -4.01 -11.50
CA ALA A 62 17.86 -2.62 -11.93
C ALA A 62 17.00 -2.19 -13.14
N ARG A 63 16.61 -3.11 -14.02
CA ARG A 63 15.71 -2.82 -15.16
C ARG A 63 14.32 -2.32 -14.74
N LEU A 64 13.90 -2.55 -13.47
CA LEU A 64 12.65 -2.02 -12.94
C LEU A 64 12.64 -0.48 -12.96
N LEU A 65 13.78 0.17 -12.73
CA LEU A 65 13.91 1.63 -12.80
C LEU A 65 13.40 2.21 -14.12
N HIS A 66 13.73 1.59 -15.26
CA HIS A 66 13.34 2.10 -16.58
C HIS A 66 11.83 2.11 -16.77
N VAL A 67 11.16 1.07 -16.28
CA VAL A 67 9.70 0.94 -16.37
C VAL A 67 9.01 1.95 -15.47
N LEU A 68 9.47 2.11 -14.22
CA LEU A 68 8.87 3.01 -13.25
C LEU A 68 9.11 4.49 -13.55
N SER A 69 10.31 4.85 -14.04
CA SER A 69 10.65 6.24 -14.40
C SER A 69 9.74 6.79 -15.50
N ALA A 70 9.37 5.95 -16.47
CA ALA A 70 8.47 6.34 -17.55
C ALA A 70 7.00 6.55 -17.08
N ARG A 71 6.61 5.98 -15.94
CA ARG A 71 5.24 5.96 -15.42
C ARG A 71 5.07 6.74 -14.11
N GLN A 72 6.15 7.28 -13.53
CA GLN A 72 6.18 8.07 -12.29
C GLN A 72 5.53 7.38 -11.06
N ALA A 73 5.64 6.06 -10.96
CA ALA A 73 5.21 5.33 -9.79
C ALA A 73 6.11 5.65 -8.58
N THR A 74 5.53 5.76 -7.38
CA THR A 74 6.30 5.92 -6.14
C THR A 74 6.78 4.56 -5.66
N VAL A 75 8.05 4.44 -5.30
CA VAL A 75 8.64 3.23 -4.72
C VAL A 75 8.63 3.33 -3.20
N LEU A 76 8.05 2.36 -2.53
CA LEU A 76 8.11 2.13 -1.08
C LEU A 76 8.97 0.90 -0.81
N GLN A 77 9.45 0.71 0.41
CA GLN A 77 10.24 -0.46 0.77
C GLN A 77 9.37 -1.60 1.32
N HIS A 78 9.45 -2.78 0.70
CA HIS A 78 8.74 -3.98 1.16
C HIS A 78 9.68 -4.94 1.91
N GLY A 79 9.88 -4.67 3.22
CA GLY A 79 10.84 -5.43 4.02
C GLY A 79 12.26 -5.37 3.45
N PHE A 80 12.95 -6.52 3.39
CA PHE A 80 14.28 -6.68 2.79
C PHE A 80 14.34 -7.79 1.75
N ALA A 81 13.99 -9.03 2.12
CA ALA A 81 14.10 -10.23 1.28
C ALA A 81 12.77 -10.97 1.09
N HIS A 82 11.71 -10.52 1.76
CA HIS A 82 10.41 -11.19 1.86
C HIS A 82 10.54 -12.63 2.40
N THR A 83 11.42 -12.82 3.40
CA THR A 83 11.69 -14.13 4.00
C THR A 83 10.97 -14.27 5.34
N ASN A 84 10.29 -15.40 5.52
CA ASN A 84 9.59 -15.68 6.78
C ASN A 84 10.56 -16.14 7.87
N HIS A 85 10.59 -15.45 9.00
CA HIS A 85 11.39 -15.75 10.19
C HIS A 85 10.55 -16.09 11.43
N ALA A 86 9.25 -16.39 11.24
CA ALA A 86 8.42 -16.85 12.35
C ALA A 86 8.89 -18.20 12.89
N ALA A 87 8.71 -18.43 14.18
CA ALA A 87 8.84 -19.76 14.76
C ALA A 87 7.85 -20.74 14.13
N ALA A 88 8.14 -22.04 14.21
CA ALA A 88 7.27 -23.09 13.66
C ALA A 88 5.83 -22.94 14.18
N GLY A 89 4.86 -22.91 13.25
CA GLY A 89 3.43 -22.69 13.55
C GLY A 89 3.02 -21.25 13.78
N GLY A 90 3.97 -20.30 13.81
CA GLY A 90 3.70 -18.87 13.92
C GLY A 90 3.20 -18.25 12.60
N ARG A 91 2.62 -17.05 12.70
CA ARG A 91 2.23 -16.27 11.51
C ARG A 91 3.46 -15.71 10.85
N ALA A 92 3.55 -15.82 9.52
CA ALA A 92 4.69 -15.32 8.76
C ALA A 92 5.04 -13.86 9.10
N VAL A 93 6.31 -13.59 9.34
CA VAL A 93 6.86 -12.26 9.66
C VAL A 93 8.32 -12.18 9.20
N GLU A 94 8.70 -11.08 8.56
CA GLU A 94 10.08 -10.76 8.25
C GLU A 94 10.63 -9.73 9.24
N CYS A 95 9.85 -8.70 9.52
CA CYS A 95 10.23 -7.63 10.44
C CYS A 95 9.97 -8.02 11.89
N GLY A 96 10.60 -9.11 12.34
CA GLY A 96 10.43 -9.70 13.67
C GLY A 96 10.76 -11.19 13.71
N GLY A 97 10.03 -11.95 14.54
CA GLY A 97 10.24 -13.37 14.73
C GLY A 97 11.34 -13.67 15.74
N SER A 98 12.12 -14.73 15.53
CA SER A 98 13.20 -15.14 16.44
C SER A 98 14.52 -14.39 16.21
N ARG A 99 14.52 -13.33 15.39
CA ARG A 99 15.73 -12.58 15.00
C ARG A 99 16.00 -11.41 15.94
N PRO A 100 17.28 -11.11 16.25
CA PRO A 100 17.61 -9.89 16.97
C PRO A 100 17.12 -8.64 16.20
N ALA A 101 16.51 -7.70 16.92
CA ALA A 101 16.00 -6.47 16.30
C ALA A 101 17.11 -5.70 15.54
N GLN A 102 18.35 -5.69 16.04
CA GLN A 102 19.48 -5.06 15.37
C GLN A 102 19.74 -5.66 13.98
N THR A 103 19.70 -7.00 13.84
CA THR A 103 19.89 -7.68 12.56
C THR A 103 18.81 -7.26 11.55
N VAL A 104 17.54 -7.22 12.00
CA VAL A 104 16.41 -6.77 11.14
C VAL A 104 16.62 -5.32 10.74
N MET A 105 16.98 -4.43 11.69
CA MET A 105 17.20 -3.01 11.39
C MET A 105 18.36 -2.77 10.43
N ASP A 106 19.43 -3.58 10.50
CA ASP A 106 20.57 -3.46 9.59
C ASP A 106 20.18 -3.87 8.16
N GLU A 107 19.40 -4.93 8.00
CA GLU A 107 18.82 -5.31 6.69
C GLU A 107 17.87 -4.24 6.14
N LEU A 108 17.01 -3.68 6.98
CA LEU A 108 16.09 -2.62 6.54
C LEU A 108 16.85 -1.37 6.08
N ARG A 109 17.94 -0.96 6.79
CA ARG A 109 18.81 0.14 6.36
C ARG A 109 19.53 -0.16 5.04
N LEU A 110 20.03 -1.39 4.89
CA LEU A 110 20.65 -1.83 3.64
C LEU A 110 19.64 -1.75 2.49
N GLY A 111 18.41 -2.25 2.70
CA GLY A 111 17.32 -2.17 1.72
C GLY A 111 16.99 -0.74 1.34
N SER A 112 16.89 0.18 2.31
CA SER A 112 16.66 1.61 2.07
C SER A 112 17.78 2.23 1.22
N THR A 113 19.03 1.90 1.52
CA THR A 113 20.19 2.37 0.76
C THR A 113 20.17 1.86 -0.69
N LEU A 114 19.84 0.59 -0.89
CA LEU A 114 19.71 -0.02 -2.23
C LEU A 114 18.61 0.66 -3.04
N LEU A 115 17.41 0.83 -2.47
CA LEU A 115 16.29 1.47 -3.16
C LEU A 115 16.56 2.95 -3.45
N GLN A 116 17.15 3.69 -2.51
CA GLN A 116 17.53 5.08 -2.72
C GLN A 116 18.57 5.22 -3.84
N SER A 117 19.58 4.34 -3.86
CA SER A 117 20.60 4.34 -4.90
C SER A 117 20.04 4.01 -6.29
N LEU A 118 19.09 3.06 -6.34
CA LEU A 118 18.52 2.59 -7.60
C LEU A 118 17.44 3.54 -8.14
N PHE A 119 16.53 3.99 -7.29
CA PHE A 119 15.33 4.73 -7.73
C PHE A 119 15.38 6.24 -7.49
N GLY A 120 16.36 6.73 -6.72
CA GLY A 120 16.54 8.17 -6.50
C GLY A 120 15.27 8.85 -5.96
N SER A 121 14.77 9.84 -6.72
CA SER A 121 13.58 10.62 -6.33
C SER A 121 12.25 9.86 -6.40
N LEU A 122 12.21 8.70 -7.03
CA LEU A 122 11.02 7.84 -7.03
C LEU A 122 10.86 7.09 -5.69
N TYR A 123 11.97 6.90 -4.96
CA TYR A 123 11.92 6.23 -3.66
C TYR A 123 11.43 7.18 -2.56
N LEU A 124 10.45 6.70 -1.81
CA LEU A 124 9.95 7.34 -0.61
C LEU A 124 10.25 6.40 0.58
N PRO A 125 10.98 6.82 1.62
CA PRO A 125 11.36 5.95 2.72
C PRO A 125 10.18 5.64 3.66
N VAL A 126 9.25 4.88 3.13
CA VAL A 126 8.09 4.32 3.85
C VAL A 126 8.27 2.82 3.92
N MET A 127 8.16 2.28 5.13
CA MET A 127 8.21 0.83 5.36
C MET A 127 6.84 0.21 5.13
N VAL A 128 6.82 -0.81 4.29
CA VAL A 128 5.70 -1.74 4.09
C VAL A 128 6.21 -3.13 4.49
N PRO A 129 5.91 -3.61 5.69
CA PRO A 129 6.44 -4.91 6.12
C PRO A 129 5.74 -6.06 5.39
N PRO A 130 6.48 -7.09 4.93
CA PRO A 130 5.90 -8.30 4.37
C PRO A 130 4.82 -8.89 5.28
N TRP A 131 3.77 -9.42 4.64
CA TRP A 131 2.55 -9.89 5.33
C TRP A 131 1.89 -8.83 6.21
N ASN A 132 2.22 -7.55 6.02
CA ASN A 132 1.73 -6.43 6.83
C ASN A 132 2.02 -6.59 8.34
N ARG A 133 3.16 -7.22 8.70
CA ARG A 133 3.53 -7.50 10.10
C ARG A 133 4.91 -6.99 10.43
N ILE A 134 4.97 -6.23 11.53
CA ILE A 134 6.19 -5.69 12.11
C ILE A 134 6.08 -5.74 13.63
N GLU A 135 7.16 -6.12 14.31
CA GLU A 135 7.20 -6.08 15.76
C GLU A 135 7.38 -4.66 16.28
N ALA A 136 6.77 -4.36 17.43
CA ALA A 136 6.75 -3.02 18.01
C ALA A 136 8.14 -2.45 18.26
N GLU A 137 9.10 -3.30 18.68
CA GLU A 137 10.50 -2.91 18.90
C GLU A 137 11.16 -2.42 17.61
N ILE A 138 10.88 -3.06 16.47
CA ILE A 138 11.42 -2.68 15.15
C ILE A 138 10.71 -1.43 14.64
N ALA A 139 9.38 -1.40 14.73
CA ALA A 139 8.57 -0.25 14.32
C ALA A 139 9.00 1.03 15.05
N GLY A 140 9.31 0.94 16.35
CA GLY A 140 9.78 2.06 17.17
C GLY A 140 11.17 2.60 16.80
N GLN A 141 11.93 1.87 15.97
CA GLN A 141 13.27 2.29 15.51
C GLN A 141 13.28 2.88 14.10
N LEU A 142 12.18 2.75 13.33
CA LEU A 142 12.12 3.14 11.92
C LEU A 142 12.45 4.62 11.70
N SER A 143 11.89 5.54 12.51
CA SER A 143 12.16 6.98 12.33
C SER A 143 13.64 7.32 12.54
N LYS A 144 14.31 6.67 13.50
CA LYS A 144 15.77 6.83 13.73
C LYS A 144 16.60 6.24 12.58
N ALA A 145 16.03 5.31 11.80
CA ALA A 145 16.66 4.74 10.62
C ALA A 145 16.36 5.53 9.33
N GLY A 146 15.69 6.69 9.43
CA GLY A 146 15.42 7.57 8.31
C GLY A 146 14.10 7.31 7.58
N TYR A 147 13.27 6.40 8.07
CA TYR A 147 11.92 6.24 7.51
C TYR A 147 11.01 7.37 7.96
N ILE A 148 10.16 7.83 7.05
CA ILE A 148 9.15 8.85 7.31
C ILE A 148 7.76 8.26 7.52
N GLY A 149 7.57 6.98 7.18
CA GLY A 149 6.27 6.33 7.26
C GLY A 149 6.30 4.81 7.43
N LEU A 150 5.17 4.30 7.87
CA LEU A 150 4.85 2.88 8.00
C LEU A 150 3.45 2.62 7.44
N SER A 151 3.31 1.56 6.64
CA SER A 151 2.04 1.11 6.10
C SER A 151 1.87 -0.39 6.28
N CYS A 152 1.02 -0.78 7.21
CA CYS A 152 0.57 -2.16 7.41
C CYS A 152 -0.83 -2.37 6.79
N PHE A 153 -1.65 -3.25 7.37
CA PHE A 153 -3.04 -3.49 6.97
C PHE A 153 -3.98 -3.36 8.17
N GLY A 154 -5.15 -2.77 7.94
CA GLY A 154 -6.19 -2.54 8.96
C GLY A 154 -6.07 -1.18 9.64
N PRO A 155 -6.77 -0.96 10.76
CA PRO A 155 -6.83 0.33 11.41
C PRO A 155 -5.45 0.80 11.88
N GLU A 156 -5.21 2.12 11.80
CA GLU A 156 -4.03 2.72 12.39
C GLU A 156 -4.10 2.65 13.93
N PRO A 157 -2.95 2.49 14.62
CA PRO A 157 -2.91 2.48 16.07
C PRO A 157 -3.37 3.83 16.63
N GLU A 158 -4.09 3.81 17.76
CA GLU A 158 -4.53 5.04 18.44
C GLU A 158 -3.36 5.96 18.85
N LYS A 159 -2.25 5.35 19.24
CA LYS A 159 -1.01 6.07 19.51
C LYS A 159 -0.06 5.90 18.35
N GLY A 160 0.24 6.99 17.66
CA GLY A 160 1.24 7.01 16.60
C GLY A 160 2.66 6.73 17.12
N LEU A 161 3.56 6.51 16.20
CA LEU A 161 5.00 6.40 16.49
C LEU A 161 5.67 7.76 16.27
N PRO A 162 6.49 8.25 17.20
CA PRO A 162 7.12 9.56 17.09
C PRO A 162 7.96 9.69 15.80
N GLY A 163 7.72 10.75 15.05
CA GLY A 163 8.43 11.04 13.80
C GLY A 163 8.09 10.10 12.63
N LEU A 164 7.00 9.34 12.73
CA LEU A 164 6.60 8.38 11.70
C LEU A 164 5.11 8.58 11.33
N GLY A 165 4.82 8.87 10.07
CA GLY A 165 3.45 8.84 9.55
C GLY A 165 2.96 7.40 9.42
N ILE A 166 1.77 7.10 9.94
CA ILE A 166 1.18 5.77 9.81
C ILE A 166 -0.08 5.88 8.95
N HIS A 167 -0.04 5.24 7.78
CA HIS A 167 -1.15 5.17 6.84
C HIS A 167 -1.24 3.75 6.30
N ASN A 168 -2.15 2.98 6.86
CA ASN A 168 -2.32 1.56 6.54
C ASN A 168 -3.12 1.34 5.24
N ALA A 169 -3.01 0.14 4.68
CA ALA A 169 -3.96 -0.36 3.69
C ALA A 169 -5.22 -0.87 4.39
N HIS A 170 -6.37 -0.69 3.74
CA HIS A 170 -7.67 -0.99 4.35
C HIS A 170 -8.49 -1.98 3.52
N ILE A 171 -8.43 -1.89 2.21
CA ILE A 171 -9.15 -2.74 1.26
C ILE A 171 -8.13 -3.59 0.50
N ASP A 172 -8.04 -4.87 0.83
CA ASP A 172 -7.30 -5.85 0.02
C ASP A 172 -8.28 -6.50 -0.95
N ILE A 173 -8.06 -6.29 -2.25
CA ILE A 173 -8.93 -6.84 -3.30
C ILE A 173 -8.77 -8.34 -3.47
N LEU A 174 -7.76 -8.95 -2.82
CA LEU A 174 -7.50 -10.39 -2.87
C LEU A 174 -7.94 -11.11 -1.59
N ARG A 175 -8.21 -12.38 -1.76
CA ARG A 175 -8.35 -13.37 -0.72
C ARG A 175 -7.22 -14.39 -0.83
N TRP A 176 -6.57 -14.69 0.29
CA TRP A 176 -5.37 -15.53 0.33
C TRP A 176 -5.62 -16.97 0.78
N LYS A 177 -6.76 -17.25 1.42
CA LYS A 177 -7.09 -18.59 1.91
C LYS A 177 -7.47 -19.50 0.74
N GLY A 178 -6.69 -20.56 0.53
CA GLY A 178 -6.92 -21.50 -0.58
C GLY A 178 -6.24 -21.08 -1.90
N GLY A 179 -5.30 -20.14 -1.84
CA GLY A 179 -4.65 -19.51 -2.99
C GLY A 179 -5.14 -18.06 -3.18
N ALA A 180 -4.32 -17.25 -3.82
CA ALA A 180 -4.68 -15.87 -4.11
C ALA A 180 -5.73 -15.81 -5.23
N HIS A 181 -6.82 -15.10 -5.01
CA HIS A 181 -7.88 -14.85 -6.00
C HIS A 181 -8.69 -13.64 -5.58
N PHE A 182 -9.56 -13.15 -6.46
CA PHE A 182 -10.46 -12.04 -6.15
C PHE A 182 -11.25 -12.30 -4.86
N ALA A 183 -11.32 -11.31 -4.01
CA ALA A 183 -11.97 -11.45 -2.70
C ALA A 183 -13.49 -11.66 -2.76
N GLY A 184 -14.10 -11.38 -3.91
CA GLY A 184 -15.53 -11.52 -4.19
C GLY A 184 -16.33 -10.25 -3.86
N MET A 185 -17.39 -10.04 -4.62
CA MET A 185 -18.20 -8.81 -4.53
C MET A 185 -18.85 -8.60 -3.17
N GLU A 186 -19.33 -9.66 -2.54
CA GLU A 186 -19.95 -9.58 -1.21
C GLU A 186 -18.98 -9.03 -0.16
N ARG A 187 -17.72 -9.51 -0.20
CA ARG A 187 -16.68 -9.00 0.69
C ARG A 187 -16.33 -7.54 0.36
N MET A 188 -16.20 -7.21 -0.92
CA MET A 188 -15.90 -5.84 -1.32
C MET A 188 -17.01 -4.87 -0.89
N GLN A 189 -18.27 -5.22 -1.06
CA GLN A 189 -19.40 -4.41 -0.60
C GLN A 189 -19.35 -4.13 0.90
N ARG A 190 -19.12 -5.17 1.70
CA ARG A 190 -19.02 -5.04 3.15
C ARG A 190 -17.83 -4.18 3.56
N ASP A 191 -16.62 -4.53 3.09
CA ASP A 191 -15.38 -3.89 3.52
C ASP A 191 -15.37 -2.38 3.11
N PHE A 192 -15.87 -2.04 1.91
CA PHE A 192 -16.02 -0.64 1.51
C PHE A 192 -17.09 0.10 2.32
N ALA A 193 -18.23 -0.52 2.60
CA ALA A 193 -19.28 0.11 3.40
C ALA A 193 -18.77 0.44 4.82
N GLU A 194 -18.07 -0.49 5.48
CA GLU A 194 -17.48 -0.29 6.80
C GLU A 194 -16.42 0.81 6.79
N GLU A 195 -15.49 0.77 5.82
CA GLU A 195 -14.40 1.74 5.72
C GLU A 195 -14.89 3.15 5.35
N LEU A 196 -15.89 3.28 4.48
CA LEU A 196 -16.47 4.57 4.15
C LEU A 196 -17.28 5.14 5.32
N ALA A 197 -18.03 4.32 6.05
CA ALA A 197 -18.74 4.76 7.25
C ALA A 197 -17.77 5.29 8.33
N LEU A 198 -16.63 4.62 8.53
CA LEU A 198 -15.58 5.09 9.43
C LEU A 198 -15.03 6.46 8.99
N ARG A 199 -14.81 6.67 7.70
CA ARG A 199 -14.28 7.92 7.15
C ARG A 199 -15.30 9.05 7.06
N GLN A 200 -16.58 8.77 7.21
CA GLN A 200 -17.59 9.80 7.45
C GLN A 200 -17.46 10.39 8.87
N GLN A 201 -17.02 9.59 9.84
CA GLN A 201 -16.79 10.03 11.21
C GLN A 201 -15.40 10.69 11.39
N HIS A 202 -14.44 10.35 10.52
CA HIS A 202 -13.05 10.80 10.55
C HIS A 202 -12.63 11.30 9.17
N LEU A 203 -13.01 12.55 8.83
CA LEU A 203 -12.86 13.13 7.50
C LEU A 203 -11.39 13.30 7.07
N ASP A 204 -10.48 13.39 8.01
CA ASP A 204 -9.03 13.51 7.80
C ASP A 204 -8.36 12.20 7.38
N LYS A 205 -8.97 11.04 7.70
CA LYS A 205 -8.41 9.73 7.39
C LYS A 205 -8.51 9.36 5.90
N SER A 206 -7.41 8.86 5.35
CA SER A 206 -7.36 8.35 3.98
C SER A 206 -7.85 6.90 3.89
N LEU A 207 -8.27 6.48 2.71
CA LEU A 207 -8.56 5.10 2.33
C LEU A 207 -7.43 4.59 1.44
N CYS A 208 -6.85 3.44 1.76
CA CYS A 208 -5.88 2.77 0.89
C CYS A 208 -6.46 1.50 0.29
N ILE A 209 -6.34 1.39 -1.02
CA ILE A 209 -6.59 0.17 -1.79
C ILE A 209 -5.27 -0.60 -1.86
N LEU A 210 -5.30 -1.89 -1.54
CA LEU A 210 -4.17 -2.81 -1.64
C LEU A 210 -4.40 -3.80 -2.77
N SER A 211 -3.40 -3.93 -3.62
CA SER A 211 -3.33 -4.94 -4.67
C SER A 211 -1.99 -5.68 -4.64
N HIS A 212 -1.90 -6.82 -5.34
CA HIS A 212 -0.69 -7.61 -5.50
C HIS A 212 -0.70 -8.14 -6.94
N HIS A 213 -0.14 -7.37 -7.86
CA HIS A 213 -0.26 -7.61 -9.30
C HIS A 213 0.17 -9.01 -9.74
N LEU A 214 1.15 -9.61 -9.05
CA LEU A 214 1.64 -10.98 -9.35
C LEU A 214 0.62 -12.08 -9.01
N ALA A 215 -0.39 -11.77 -8.19
CA ALA A 215 -1.37 -12.73 -7.69
C ALA A 215 -2.78 -12.52 -8.25
N HIS A 216 -2.97 -11.57 -9.16
CA HIS A 216 -4.27 -11.24 -9.73
C HIS A 216 -4.76 -12.31 -10.71
N ASP A 217 -5.98 -12.80 -10.51
CA ASP A 217 -6.76 -13.50 -11.50
C ASP A 217 -7.51 -12.53 -12.44
N HIS A 218 -8.30 -13.06 -13.35
CA HIS A 218 -9.06 -12.24 -14.30
C HIS A 218 -10.05 -11.30 -13.61
N GLU A 219 -10.77 -11.79 -12.61
CA GLU A 219 -11.77 -11.02 -11.87
C GLU A 219 -11.14 -9.89 -11.05
N SER A 220 -9.97 -10.14 -10.44
CA SER A 220 -9.18 -9.13 -9.72
C SER A 220 -8.78 -7.97 -10.63
N TRP A 221 -8.32 -8.28 -11.86
CA TRP A 221 -7.94 -7.28 -12.84
C TRP A 221 -9.11 -6.43 -13.31
N GLU A 222 -10.25 -7.06 -13.61
CA GLU A 222 -11.46 -6.37 -14.02
C GLU A 222 -12.00 -5.44 -12.91
N PHE A 223 -12.03 -5.97 -11.69
CA PHE A 223 -12.47 -5.20 -10.53
C PHE A 223 -11.54 -4.02 -10.26
N LEU A 224 -10.22 -4.23 -10.25
CA LEU A 224 -9.25 -3.18 -9.98
C LEU A 224 -9.34 -2.04 -11.00
N ASP A 225 -9.40 -2.34 -12.28
CA ASP A 225 -9.48 -1.34 -13.35
C ASP A 225 -10.73 -0.45 -13.18
N ARG A 226 -11.90 -1.06 -12.97
CA ARG A 226 -13.15 -0.32 -12.72
C ARG A 226 -13.14 0.44 -11.41
N LEU A 227 -12.53 -0.11 -10.36
CA LEU A 227 -12.42 0.55 -9.06
C LEU A 227 -11.56 1.81 -9.15
N VAL A 228 -10.38 1.69 -9.77
CA VAL A 228 -9.45 2.81 -9.96
C VAL A 228 -10.09 3.89 -10.84
N GLN A 229 -10.74 3.51 -11.95
CA GLN A 229 -11.50 4.41 -12.81
C GLN A 229 -12.55 5.19 -12.03
N PHE A 230 -13.37 4.49 -11.25
CA PHE A 230 -14.44 5.08 -10.45
C PHE A 230 -13.90 6.11 -9.46
N PHE A 231 -12.93 5.74 -8.64
CA PHE A 231 -12.37 6.66 -7.64
C PHE A 231 -11.58 7.82 -8.26
N ALA A 232 -10.85 7.60 -9.34
CA ALA A 232 -10.08 8.66 -9.99
C ALA A 232 -10.96 9.71 -10.67
N SER A 233 -12.17 9.35 -11.07
CA SER A 233 -13.13 10.26 -11.72
C SER A 233 -14.20 10.84 -10.78
N HIS A 234 -14.32 10.33 -9.55
CA HIS A 234 -15.43 10.70 -8.66
C HIS A 234 -15.21 12.08 -8.00
N PRO A 235 -16.15 13.03 -8.07
CA PRO A 235 -15.97 14.41 -7.60
C PRO A 235 -15.79 14.53 -6.07
N ALA A 236 -16.26 13.55 -5.29
CA ALA A 236 -16.07 13.53 -3.82
C ALA A 236 -14.79 12.78 -3.41
N VAL A 237 -13.88 12.47 -4.35
CA VAL A 237 -12.62 11.76 -4.09
C VAL A 237 -11.44 12.60 -4.53
N ALA A 238 -10.41 12.64 -3.68
CA ALA A 238 -9.07 13.13 -4.01
C ALA A 238 -8.12 11.93 -4.06
N PHE A 239 -7.85 11.42 -5.27
CA PHE A 239 -6.87 10.34 -5.45
C PHE A 239 -5.46 10.93 -5.27
N GLN A 240 -4.72 10.47 -4.27
CA GLN A 240 -3.44 11.04 -3.84
C GLN A 240 -2.28 10.08 -4.05
N SER A 241 -1.10 10.63 -4.31
CA SER A 241 0.14 9.86 -4.29
C SER A 241 0.59 9.54 -2.86
N ALA A 242 1.42 8.51 -2.69
CA ALA A 242 2.02 8.21 -1.40
C ALA A 242 2.84 9.40 -0.85
N GLN A 243 3.50 10.19 -1.73
CA GLN A 243 4.18 11.41 -1.30
C GLN A 243 3.23 12.43 -0.66
N GLN A 244 2.02 12.61 -1.21
CA GLN A 244 1.02 13.51 -0.64
C GLN A 244 0.49 12.97 0.69
N ILE A 245 0.25 11.67 0.79
CA ILE A 245 -0.24 11.01 2.02
C ILE A 245 0.78 11.14 3.15
N PHE A 246 2.05 10.74 2.91
CA PHE A 246 3.05 10.66 3.99
C PHE A 246 3.75 11.98 4.31
N ARG A 247 3.72 12.98 3.42
CA ARG A 247 4.33 14.31 3.69
C ARG A 247 3.38 15.29 4.35
N GLN A 248 2.06 15.10 4.26
CA GLN A 248 1.08 15.98 4.92
C GLN A 248 1.01 15.77 6.44
N GLY A 249 1.52 14.66 6.97
CA GLY A 249 1.54 14.32 8.39
C GLY A 249 2.88 14.49 9.10
N ALA A 250 3.94 14.95 8.41
CA ALA A 250 5.22 15.18 9.07
C ALA A 250 5.14 16.44 9.96
N PRO A 251 5.44 16.35 11.28
CA PRO A 251 5.57 17.55 12.11
C PRO A 251 6.70 18.42 11.54
N GLN A 252 6.41 19.72 11.42
CA GLN A 252 7.40 20.76 11.07
C GLN A 252 8.45 20.88 12.18
#